data_f7258c935a8b9bb6a0e1ae1b0c3bcbae
#
_entry.id   f7258c935a8b9bb6a0e1ae1b0c3bcbae
#
_cell.length_a   1.000
_cell.length_b   1.000
_cell.length_c   1.000
_cell.angle_alpha   90.00
_cell.angle_beta   90.00
_cell.angle_gamma   90.00
#
_symmetry.space_group_name_H-M   'P 1'
#
loop_
_entity.id
_entity.type
_entity.pdbx_description
1 polymer ?
#
loop_
_entity_poly.entity_id
_entity_poly.type
_entity_poly.pdbx_seq_one_letter_code
_entity_poly.pdbx_strand_id
1 'polypeptide(L)'
;MQSLPLNNGFRFSQVELKDLPELAQFILAHRESAVTLLEAPMGSGKTTLCNSILQAWGSEQAGSSPTFALIEEYHGTQGKCYHLDAYRIEDEDEAYDMGLEEYLEEGCPMWIEWGGNVRSLLPYELGVVYIRAESEAYRTVEFYPRLAVNEIQWNHE
;
A
#
# COMPACT_ATOMS: atom_id res chain seq x y z
N MET A 1 12.31 -16.51 -1.04
CA MET A 1 11.56 -15.75 -0.02
C MET A 1 11.32 -16.63 1.19
N GLN A 2 11.57 -16.11 2.36
CA GLN A 2 11.34 -16.80 3.63
C GLN A 2 10.34 -16.00 4.45
N SER A 3 9.44 -16.66 5.14
CA SER A 3 8.42 -15.99 5.96
C SER A 3 8.59 -16.34 7.42
N LEU A 4 8.30 -15.35 8.29
CA LEU A 4 8.38 -15.48 9.73
C LEU A 4 7.18 -14.75 10.34
N PRO A 5 6.37 -15.42 11.17
CA PRO A 5 5.31 -14.71 11.86
C PRO A 5 5.89 -13.77 12.91
N LEU A 6 5.28 -12.58 13.02
CA LEU A 6 5.56 -11.62 14.07
C LEU A 6 4.36 -11.59 15.01
N ASN A 7 4.49 -10.85 16.13
CA ASN A 7 3.42 -10.81 17.13
C ASN A 7 2.07 -10.35 16.54
N ASN A 8 2.11 -9.35 15.65
CA ASN A 8 0.90 -8.81 15.02
C ASN A 8 1.03 -8.66 13.52
N GLY A 9 1.92 -9.43 12.91
CA GLY A 9 2.18 -9.33 11.47
C GLY A 9 3.09 -10.43 10.96
N PHE A 10 3.69 -10.18 9.80
CA PHE A 10 4.52 -11.15 9.10
C PHE A 10 5.75 -10.47 8.52
N ARG A 11 6.87 -11.16 8.55
CA ARG A 11 8.09 -10.70 7.89
C ARG A 11 8.46 -11.65 6.78
N PHE A 12 8.78 -11.09 5.63
CA PHE A 12 9.27 -11.82 4.47
C PHE A 12 10.68 -11.33 4.19
N SER A 13 11.64 -12.22 4.19
CA SER A 13 13.03 -11.90 3.89
C SER A 13 13.46 -12.50 2.57
N GLN A 14 14.51 -11.95 1.98
CA GLN A 14 15.04 -12.37 0.69
C GLN A 14 13.97 -12.37 -0.40
N VAL A 15 13.15 -11.33 -0.42
CA VAL A 15 12.09 -11.18 -1.42
C VAL A 15 12.70 -10.67 -2.72
N GLU A 16 12.47 -11.41 -3.80
CA GLU A 16 12.87 -11.04 -5.15
C GLU A 16 11.65 -10.63 -5.98
N LEU A 17 11.89 -10.06 -7.14
CA LEU A 17 10.81 -9.68 -8.05
C LEU A 17 9.89 -10.86 -8.39
N LYS A 18 10.45 -12.03 -8.57
CA LYS A 18 9.67 -13.25 -8.90
C LYS A 18 8.73 -13.67 -7.78
N ASP A 19 8.97 -13.22 -6.54
CA ASP A 19 8.16 -13.56 -5.38
C ASP A 19 6.96 -12.64 -5.20
N LEU A 20 6.93 -11.51 -5.88
CA LEU A 20 5.89 -10.50 -5.67
C LEU A 20 4.46 -10.99 -5.93
N PRO A 21 4.19 -11.84 -6.95
CA PRO A 21 2.83 -12.36 -7.10
C PRO A 21 2.36 -13.17 -5.89
N GLU A 22 3.22 -14.02 -5.34
CA GLU A 22 2.90 -14.79 -4.14
C GLU A 22 2.70 -13.90 -2.92
N LEU A 23 3.59 -12.92 -2.74
CA LEU A 23 3.49 -11.96 -1.65
C LEU A 23 2.20 -11.14 -1.76
N ALA A 24 1.86 -10.69 -2.96
CA ALA A 24 0.62 -9.94 -3.20
C ALA A 24 -0.61 -10.75 -2.83
N GLN A 25 -0.65 -12.03 -3.22
CA GLN A 25 -1.76 -12.92 -2.84
C GLN A 25 -1.85 -13.07 -1.33
N PHE A 26 -0.72 -13.20 -0.66
CA PHE A 26 -0.68 -13.31 0.80
C PHE A 26 -1.27 -12.07 1.46
N ILE A 27 -0.84 -10.88 1.01
CA ILE A 27 -1.34 -9.61 1.55
C ILE A 27 -2.86 -9.51 1.38
N LEU A 28 -3.36 -9.83 0.18
CA LEU A 28 -4.79 -9.79 -0.10
C LEU A 28 -5.58 -10.78 0.77
N ALA A 29 -5.02 -11.97 0.99
CA ALA A 29 -5.70 -13.01 1.78
C ALA A 29 -5.75 -12.66 3.28
N HIS A 30 -4.79 -11.90 3.77
CA HIS A 30 -4.63 -11.65 5.20
C HIS A 30 -4.95 -10.21 5.62
N ARG A 31 -5.33 -9.34 4.69
CA ARG A 31 -5.67 -7.96 5.06
C ARG A 31 -6.94 -7.92 5.91
N GLU A 32 -6.95 -7.02 6.87
CA GLU A 32 -8.06 -6.86 7.81
C GLU A 32 -8.69 -5.46 7.73
N SER A 33 -8.07 -4.55 6.97
CA SER A 33 -8.55 -3.18 6.83
C SER A 33 -8.71 -2.83 5.36
N ALA A 34 -9.65 -1.92 5.06
CA ALA A 34 -9.82 -1.44 3.70
C ALA A 34 -8.59 -0.66 3.23
N VAL A 35 -8.02 0.17 4.10
CA VAL A 35 -6.84 0.97 3.77
C VAL A 35 -5.57 0.20 4.12
N THR A 36 -4.64 0.12 3.17
CA THR A 36 -3.30 -0.43 3.41
C THR A 36 -2.27 0.57 2.91
N LEU A 37 -1.36 0.96 3.77
CA LEU A 37 -0.24 1.83 3.41
C LEU A 37 0.93 1.01 2.92
N LEU A 38 1.66 1.55 1.93
CA LEU A 38 2.96 1.03 1.54
C LEU A 38 4.00 2.06 1.97
N GLU A 39 4.78 1.71 2.98
CA GLU A 39 5.78 2.60 3.58
C GLU A 39 7.18 2.10 3.26
N ALA A 40 7.95 2.94 2.57
CA ALA A 40 9.32 2.61 2.21
C ALA A 40 10.04 3.87 1.70
N PRO A 41 11.37 3.91 1.79
CA PRO A 41 12.12 4.96 1.12
C PRO A 41 11.87 4.96 -0.39
N MET A 42 12.11 6.09 -1.03
CA MET A 42 11.99 6.19 -2.49
C MET A 42 12.91 5.17 -3.15
N GLY A 43 12.41 4.52 -4.20
CA GLY A 43 13.19 3.52 -4.95
C GLY A 43 13.21 2.14 -4.33
N SER A 44 12.47 1.88 -3.26
CA SER A 44 12.46 0.57 -2.59
C SER A 44 11.49 -0.43 -3.21
N GLY A 45 10.66 -0.01 -4.19
CA GLY A 45 9.75 -0.91 -4.88
C GLY A 45 8.30 -0.82 -4.44
N LYS A 46 7.87 0.29 -3.83
CA LYS A 46 6.47 0.49 -3.43
C LYS A 46 5.51 0.32 -4.60
N THR A 47 5.78 1.04 -5.69
CA THR A 47 4.91 1.00 -6.87
C THR A 47 4.93 -0.38 -7.51
N THR A 48 6.10 -1.04 -7.56
CA THR A 48 6.23 -2.38 -8.11
C THR A 48 5.38 -3.38 -7.33
N LEU A 49 5.45 -3.34 -6.01
CA LEU A 49 4.62 -4.21 -5.17
C LEU A 49 3.13 -3.85 -5.31
N CYS A 50 2.80 -2.57 -5.33
CA CYS A 50 1.43 -2.14 -5.50
C CYS A 50 0.84 -2.67 -6.82
N ASN A 51 1.60 -2.59 -7.90
CA ASN A 51 1.17 -3.16 -9.19
C ASN A 51 0.92 -4.66 -9.09
N SER A 52 1.76 -5.39 -8.37
CA SER A 52 1.55 -6.83 -8.15
C SER A 52 0.27 -7.09 -7.35
N ILE A 53 -0.03 -6.25 -6.37
CA ILE A 53 -1.27 -6.35 -5.59
C ILE A 53 -2.48 -6.09 -6.50
N LEU A 54 -2.42 -5.08 -7.35
CA LEU A 54 -3.50 -4.76 -8.27
C LEU A 54 -3.73 -5.89 -9.29
N GLN A 55 -2.67 -6.50 -9.79
CA GLN A 55 -2.78 -7.67 -10.67
C GLN A 55 -3.41 -8.84 -9.94
N ALA A 56 -3.00 -9.10 -8.70
CA ALA A 56 -3.58 -10.17 -7.89
C ALA A 56 -5.05 -9.90 -7.56
N TRP A 57 -5.44 -8.63 -7.46
CA TRP A 57 -6.84 -8.22 -7.32
C TRP A 57 -7.67 -8.52 -8.58
N GLY A 58 -7.01 -8.76 -9.69
CA GLY A 58 -7.65 -9.06 -10.96
C GLY A 58 -7.85 -7.84 -11.86
N SER A 59 -7.12 -6.75 -11.58
CA SER A 59 -7.21 -5.54 -12.39
C SER A 59 -6.45 -5.69 -13.70
N GLU A 60 -7.10 -5.38 -14.81
CA GLU A 60 -6.46 -5.35 -16.12
C GLU A 60 -5.64 -4.08 -16.34
N GLN A 61 -5.85 -3.07 -15.50
CA GLN A 61 -5.19 -1.77 -15.60
C GLN A 61 -3.93 -1.68 -14.73
N ALA A 62 -3.58 -2.76 -14.03
CA ALA A 62 -2.40 -2.78 -13.18
C ALA A 62 -1.15 -2.46 -13.99
N GLY A 63 -0.31 -1.61 -13.45
CA GLY A 63 0.91 -1.15 -14.13
C GLY A 63 0.81 0.25 -14.69
N SER A 64 -0.40 0.80 -14.86
CA SER A 64 -0.53 2.20 -15.24
C SER A 64 -0.35 3.08 -14.00
N SER A 65 0.39 4.17 -14.15
CA SER A 65 0.53 5.14 -13.07
C SER A 65 -0.55 6.21 -13.20
N PRO A 66 -1.05 6.74 -12.07
CA PRO A 66 -1.93 7.90 -12.13
C PRO A 66 -1.22 9.06 -12.83
N THR A 67 -1.82 9.61 -13.88
CA THR A 67 -1.19 10.68 -14.64
C THR A 67 -1.66 12.05 -14.18
N PHE A 68 -2.96 12.23 -14.02
CA PHE A 68 -3.54 13.52 -13.65
C PHE A 68 -4.33 13.45 -12.37
N ALA A 69 -4.98 12.31 -12.11
CA ALA A 69 -5.66 12.07 -10.84
C ALA A 69 -4.69 11.39 -9.88
N LEU A 70 -4.61 11.89 -8.66
CA LEU A 70 -3.78 11.27 -7.61
C LEU A 70 -4.38 9.95 -7.14
N ILE A 71 -5.70 9.78 -7.28
CA ILE A 71 -6.41 8.55 -6.95
C ILE A 71 -6.85 7.88 -8.25
N GLU A 72 -6.40 6.64 -8.44
CA GLU A 72 -6.83 5.80 -9.55
C GLU A 72 -7.84 4.78 -9.07
N GLU A 73 -8.90 4.60 -9.85
CA GLU A 73 -9.90 3.57 -9.60
C GLU A 73 -9.63 2.37 -10.50
N TYR A 74 -9.62 1.19 -9.91
CA TYR A 74 -9.40 -0.07 -10.63
C TYR A 74 -10.58 -0.99 -10.43
N HIS A 75 -10.96 -1.69 -11.50
CA HIS A 75 -12.02 -2.68 -11.49
C HIS A 75 -11.42 -4.04 -11.81
N GLY A 76 -11.52 -4.97 -10.88
CA GLY A 76 -11.01 -6.32 -11.06
C GLY A 76 -12.08 -7.36 -10.80
N THR A 77 -11.69 -8.62 -10.89
CA THR A 77 -12.59 -9.73 -10.64
C THR A 77 -13.13 -9.74 -9.21
N GLN A 78 -12.41 -9.14 -8.28
CA GLN A 78 -12.81 -9.04 -6.87
C GLN A 78 -13.54 -7.74 -6.54
N GLY A 79 -13.79 -6.89 -7.54
CA GLY A 79 -14.51 -5.66 -7.37
C GLY A 79 -13.66 -4.42 -7.58
N LYS A 80 -14.12 -3.30 -7.05
CA LYS A 80 -13.47 -2.00 -7.19
C LYS A 80 -12.45 -1.80 -6.08
N CYS A 81 -11.30 -1.21 -6.41
CA CYS A 81 -10.32 -0.75 -5.45
C CYS A 81 -9.66 0.54 -5.92
N TYR A 82 -8.94 1.20 -5.03
CA TYR A 82 -8.29 2.47 -5.31
C TYR A 82 -6.79 2.39 -5.03
N HIS A 83 -6.03 3.17 -5.79
CA HIS A 83 -4.62 3.40 -5.54
C HIS A 83 -4.38 4.91 -5.44
N LEU A 84 -3.85 5.36 -4.33
CA LEU A 84 -3.47 6.76 -4.11
C LEU A 84 -1.95 6.84 -4.00
N ASP A 85 -1.34 7.67 -4.84
CA ASP A 85 0.05 8.07 -4.67
C ASP A 85 0.06 9.52 -4.15
N ALA A 86 0.33 9.66 -2.86
CA ALA A 86 0.28 10.96 -2.19
C ALA A 86 1.61 11.72 -2.23
N TYR A 87 2.58 11.26 -3.02
CA TYR A 87 3.91 11.87 -3.07
C TYR A 87 3.88 13.38 -3.34
N ARG A 88 3.00 13.81 -4.25
CA ARG A 88 2.90 15.21 -4.66
C ARG A 88 1.96 16.06 -3.83
N ILE A 89 1.27 15.46 -2.85
CA ILE A 89 0.41 16.23 -1.96
C ILE A 89 1.28 17.02 -1.00
N GLU A 90 1.15 18.34 -1.02
CA GLU A 90 1.98 19.24 -0.20
C GLU A 90 1.38 19.46 1.18
N ASP A 91 0.04 19.51 1.28
CA ASP A 91 -0.63 19.66 2.56
C ASP A 91 -1.96 18.88 2.57
N GLU A 92 -2.53 18.75 3.75
CA GLU A 92 -3.74 17.95 3.93
C GLU A 92 -4.99 18.62 3.40
N ASP A 93 -4.99 19.94 3.28
CA ASP A 93 -6.10 20.68 2.67
C ASP A 93 -6.25 20.29 1.20
N GLU A 94 -5.14 20.11 0.50
CA GLU A 94 -5.14 19.61 -0.88
C GLU A 94 -5.80 18.24 -0.98
N ALA A 95 -5.47 17.33 -0.07
CA ALA A 95 -6.07 15.99 -0.03
C ALA A 95 -7.56 16.06 0.28
N TYR A 96 -7.96 16.92 1.20
CA TYR A 96 -9.36 17.14 1.54
C TYR A 96 -10.14 17.67 0.33
N ASP A 97 -9.57 18.67 -0.36
CA ASP A 97 -10.21 19.30 -1.51
C ASP A 97 -10.39 18.33 -2.69
N MET A 98 -9.53 17.34 -2.84
CA MET A 98 -9.68 16.32 -3.90
C MET A 98 -10.71 15.24 -3.53
N GLY A 99 -11.30 15.29 -2.34
CA GLY A 99 -12.36 14.37 -1.93
C GLY A 99 -11.88 13.08 -1.30
N LEU A 100 -10.66 13.04 -0.75
CA LEU A 100 -10.12 11.81 -0.18
C LEU A 100 -11.04 11.19 0.88
N GLU A 101 -11.67 12.01 1.73
CA GLU A 101 -12.56 11.49 2.77
C GLU A 101 -13.73 10.70 2.17
N GLU A 102 -14.29 11.16 1.06
CA GLU A 102 -15.39 10.47 0.39
C GLU A 102 -14.97 9.10 -0.12
N TYR A 103 -13.76 9.00 -0.69
CA TYR A 103 -13.20 7.71 -1.12
C TYR A 103 -13.00 6.77 0.06
N LEU A 104 -12.50 7.29 1.18
CA LEU A 104 -12.28 6.46 2.38
C LEU A 104 -13.61 5.96 2.96
N GLU A 105 -14.66 6.76 2.89
CA GLU A 105 -15.98 6.38 3.39
C GLU A 105 -16.65 5.27 2.58
N GLU A 106 -16.27 5.10 1.32
CA GLU A 106 -16.81 4.03 0.49
C GLU A 106 -16.47 2.63 1.03
N GLY A 107 -15.37 2.50 1.75
CA GLY A 107 -14.95 1.21 2.31
C GLY A 107 -14.35 0.25 1.30
N CYS A 108 -14.11 0.68 0.06
CA CYS A 108 -13.40 -0.14 -0.92
C CYS A 108 -11.92 -0.25 -0.54
N PRO A 109 -11.26 -1.35 -0.91
CA PRO A 109 -9.82 -1.44 -0.68
C PRO A 109 -9.07 -0.26 -1.30
N MET A 110 -8.16 0.32 -0.53
CA MET A 110 -7.33 1.42 -0.98
C MET A 110 -5.88 1.17 -0.59
N TRP A 111 -5.00 1.29 -1.58
CA TRP A 111 -3.56 1.14 -1.43
C TRP A 111 -2.95 2.53 -1.51
N ILE A 112 -2.22 2.95 -0.47
CA ILE A 112 -1.71 4.32 -0.37
C ILE A 112 -0.20 4.31 -0.28
N GLU A 113 0.47 5.00 -1.22
CA GLU A 113 1.88 5.33 -1.15
C GLU A 113 2.03 6.74 -0.59
N TRP A 114 3.07 6.98 0.21
CA TRP A 114 3.33 8.28 0.83
C TRP A 114 2.18 8.74 1.74
N GLY A 115 1.62 7.80 2.50
CA GLY A 115 0.47 8.09 3.38
C GLY A 115 0.74 9.13 4.45
N GLY A 116 2.01 9.36 4.82
CA GLY A 116 2.37 10.39 5.76
C GLY A 116 1.93 11.80 5.34
N ASN A 117 1.77 12.03 4.03
CA ASN A 117 1.31 13.32 3.50
C ASN A 117 -0.18 13.56 3.70
N VAL A 118 -0.94 12.53 4.06
CA VAL A 118 -2.39 12.62 4.31
C VAL A 118 -2.76 12.06 5.68
N ARG A 119 -1.82 12.07 6.59
CA ARG A 119 -1.89 11.39 7.89
C ARG A 119 -3.16 11.66 8.67
N SER A 120 -3.58 12.90 8.77
CA SER A 120 -4.75 13.27 9.59
C SER A 120 -6.08 12.81 8.99
N LEU A 121 -6.10 12.45 7.70
CA LEU A 121 -7.31 11.96 7.05
C LEU A 121 -7.46 10.45 7.11
N LEU A 122 -6.41 9.73 7.54
CA LEU A 122 -6.41 8.28 7.56
C LEU A 122 -7.29 7.73 8.71
N PRO A 123 -7.87 6.53 8.51
CA PRO A 123 -8.59 5.89 9.60
C PRO A 123 -7.66 5.54 10.77
N TYR A 124 -8.20 5.37 11.96
CA TYR A 124 -7.41 5.06 13.15
C TYR A 124 -6.68 3.71 13.03
N GLU A 125 -7.34 2.72 12.45
CA GLU A 125 -6.73 1.40 12.23
C GLU A 125 -6.63 1.14 10.73
N LEU A 126 -5.48 0.62 10.30
CA LEU A 126 -5.22 0.34 8.89
C LEU A 126 -4.12 -0.71 8.75
N GLY A 127 -3.97 -1.25 7.54
CA GLY A 127 -2.88 -2.16 7.23
C GLY A 127 -1.64 -1.40 6.81
N VAL A 128 -0.47 -1.97 7.05
CA VAL A 128 0.80 -1.35 6.66
C VAL A 128 1.74 -2.40 6.10
N VAL A 129 2.35 -2.08 4.97
CA VAL A 129 3.42 -2.86 4.37
C VAL A 129 4.68 -2.01 4.39
N TYR A 130 5.70 -2.45 5.12
CA TYR A 130 7.01 -1.81 5.12
C TYR A 130 7.92 -2.56 4.17
N ILE A 131 8.66 -1.82 3.34
CA ILE A 131 9.61 -2.40 2.39
C ILE A 131 10.98 -1.81 2.65
N ARG A 132 11.97 -2.68 2.80
CA ARG A 132 13.36 -2.27 2.97
C ARG A 132 14.24 -2.99 1.95
N ALA A 133 15.02 -2.22 1.20
CA ALA A 133 16.01 -2.78 0.28
C ALA A 133 17.19 -3.29 1.09
N GLU A 134 17.51 -4.57 0.92
CA GLU A 134 18.70 -5.18 1.52
C GLU A 134 19.89 -5.15 0.52
N SER A 135 19.56 -5.27 -0.76
CA SER A 135 20.52 -5.19 -1.87
C SER A 135 19.74 -4.83 -3.12
N GLU A 136 20.41 -4.80 -4.27
CA GLU A 136 19.70 -4.59 -5.54
C GLU A 136 18.67 -5.70 -5.82
N ALA A 137 18.97 -6.93 -5.40
CA ALA A 137 18.16 -8.10 -5.73
C ALA A 137 17.12 -8.43 -4.66
N TYR A 138 17.35 -8.08 -3.41
CA TYR A 138 16.54 -8.57 -2.29
C TYR A 138 15.91 -7.44 -1.50
N ARG A 139 14.67 -7.71 -1.03
CA ARG A 139 13.93 -6.84 -0.12
C ARG A 139 13.52 -7.61 1.12
N THR A 140 13.38 -6.90 2.24
CA THR A 140 12.64 -7.40 3.39
C THR A 140 11.32 -6.65 3.42
N VAL A 141 10.23 -7.40 3.56
CA VAL A 141 8.88 -6.85 3.60
C VAL A 141 8.23 -7.27 4.91
N GLU A 142 7.66 -6.32 5.63
CA GLU A 142 6.85 -6.61 6.82
C GLU A 142 5.43 -6.16 6.54
N PHE A 143 4.48 -7.04 6.78
CA PHE A 143 3.08 -6.75 6.61
C PHE A 143 2.35 -6.87 7.94
N TYR A 144 1.69 -5.78 8.33
CA TYR A 144 0.83 -5.72 9.49
C TYR A 144 -0.60 -5.52 9.00
N PRO A 145 -1.47 -6.55 9.10
CA PRO A 145 -2.85 -6.42 8.61
C PRO A 145 -3.64 -5.33 9.32
N ARG A 146 -3.24 -4.99 10.56
CA ARG A 146 -3.97 -4.02 11.36
C ARG A 146 -3.03 -3.38 12.38
N LEU A 147 -2.82 -2.07 12.22
CA LEU A 147 -2.07 -1.25 13.17
C LEU A 147 -2.88 0.01 13.47
N ALA A 148 -2.70 0.56 14.66
CA ALA A 148 -3.20 1.90 14.95
C ALA A 148 -2.34 2.93 14.20
N VAL A 149 -2.98 3.97 13.70
CA VAL A 149 -2.29 5.00 12.90
C VAL A 149 -1.15 5.66 13.69
N ASN A 150 -1.26 5.74 15.03
CA ASN A 150 -0.22 6.33 15.86
C ASN A 150 0.95 5.36 16.14
N GLU A 151 0.86 4.11 15.72
CA GLU A 151 1.94 3.13 15.83
C GLU A 151 2.79 3.05 14.57
N ILE A 152 2.41 3.75 13.51
CA ILE A 152 3.09 3.65 12.23
C ILE A 152 4.42 4.39 12.28
N GLN A 153 5.46 3.74 11.75
CA GLN A 153 6.75 4.37 11.52
C GLN A 153 6.77 4.94 10.12
N TRP A 154 6.65 6.26 10.03
CA TRP A 154 6.54 6.95 8.75
C TRP A 154 7.91 7.11 8.10
N ASN A 155 7.98 6.77 6.83
CA ASN A 155 9.15 7.10 6.01
C ASN A 155 8.91 8.47 5.39
N HIS A 156 9.55 9.47 5.96
CA HIS A 156 9.48 10.73 5.38
C HIS A 156 10.78 11.15 4.92
N GLU A 157 10.58 11.58 4.07
CA GLU A 157 11.47 12.11 3.52
C GLU A 157 12.10 12.23 3.03
#